data_b5d1b36a0a8edc64390de18d32d8a6b0
#
_entry.id   b5d1b36a0a8edc64390de18d32d8a6b0
#
_cell.length_a   1.000
_cell.length_b   1.000
_cell.length_c   1.000
_cell.angle_alpha   90.00
_cell.angle_beta   90.00
_cell.angle_gamma   90.00
#
_symmetry.space_group_name_H-M   'P 1'
#
loop_
_entity.id
_entity.type
_entity.pdbx_description
1 polymer ?
#
loop_
_entity_poly.entity_id
_entity_poly.type
_entity_poly.pdbx_seq_one_letter_code
_entity_poly.pdbx_strand_id
1 'polypeptide(L)'
;MTNPASPQQALRLIKRLKHGQATPPNAFTLVELMVVVAIVGILSAIALPNFLTATDKAKATEAKSNIAATLKQAHALFLENGAAPQNTNTTMNESYGTPINGDTNFDYTEDNFDSTNNIWTITATGNSNDSGLNGKELDGCVNFDTGVVDIQSQLDSSTAVNCS
;
A
#
# COMPACT_ATOMS: atom_id res chain seq x y z
N MET A 1 -3.46 72.09 34.85
CA MET A 1 -4.06 71.80 36.16
C MET A 1 -4.75 70.45 36.08
N THR A 2 -4.04 69.43 36.51
CA THR A 2 -4.55 68.02 36.46
C THR A 2 -5.26 67.75 37.79
N ASN A 3 -6.55 67.50 37.70
CA ASN A 3 -7.35 67.19 38.86
C ASN A 3 -7.07 65.74 39.32
N PRO A 4 -6.58 65.49 40.55
CA PRO A 4 -6.33 64.15 41.03
C PRO A 4 -7.67 63.41 41.22
N ALA A 5 -7.74 62.21 40.58
CA ALA A 5 -8.89 61.32 40.70
C ALA A 5 -9.18 60.99 42.17
N SER A 6 -10.45 61.14 42.60
CA SER A 6 -10.83 60.93 43.98
C SER A 6 -10.64 59.46 44.39
N PRO A 7 -10.30 59.19 45.65
CA PRO A 7 -10.04 57.80 46.13
C PRO A 7 -11.25 56.86 45.94
N GLN A 8 -12.44 57.41 45.80
CA GLN A 8 -13.66 56.63 45.54
C GLN A 8 -13.71 56.08 44.11
N GLN A 9 -13.11 56.74 43.13
CA GLN A 9 -13.01 56.23 41.76
C GLN A 9 -12.05 55.09 41.63
N ALA A 10 -10.94 55.11 42.34
CA ALA A 10 -9.97 53.99 42.39
C ALA A 10 -10.60 52.73 43.00
N LEU A 11 -11.38 52.87 44.07
CA LEU A 11 -12.09 51.74 44.71
C LEU A 11 -13.11 51.08 43.80
N ARG A 12 -13.81 51.83 42.93
CA ARG A 12 -14.77 51.31 41.97
C ARG A 12 -14.10 50.55 40.83
N LEU A 13 -12.92 50.95 40.42
CA LEU A 13 -12.12 50.25 39.39
C LEU A 13 -11.64 48.85 39.89
N ILE A 14 -11.14 48.82 41.13
CA ILE A 14 -10.66 47.58 41.76
C ILE A 14 -11.80 46.58 41.94
N LYS A 15 -13.02 47.04 42.25
CA LYS A 15 -14.18 46.19 42.44
C LYS A 15 -14.69 45.55 41.11
N ARG A 16 -14.44 46.21 39.95
CA ARG A 16 -14.75 45.67 38.62
C ARG A 16 -13.79 44.61 38.14
N LEU A 17 -12.53 44.70 38.58
CA LEU A 17 -11.50 43.71 38.19
C LEU A 17 -11.64 42.36 38.93
N LYS A 18 -12.42 42.31 40.00
CA LYS A 18 -12.63 41.10 40.83
C LYS A 18 -13.75 40.20 40.38
N HIS A 19 -14.51 40.56 39.30
CA HIS A 19 -15.64 39.79 38.79
C HIS A 19 -15.42 39.16 37.41
N GLY A 20 -14.14 38.99 37.00
CA GLY A 20 -13.79 38.07 35.97
C GLY A 20 -13.74 36.66 36.59
N GLN A 21 -14.90 36.01 36.76
CA GLN A 21 -14.94 34.58 37.00
C GLN A 21 -14.44 33.94 35.70
N ALA A 22 -13.13 33.67 35.65
CA ALA A 22 -12.58 32.72 34.68
C ALA A 22 -13.28 31.39 35.00
N THR A 23 -14.20 30.96 34.17
CA THR A 23 -14.64 29.54 34.16
C THR A 23 -13.42 28.68 34.08
N PRO A 24 -13.18 27.82 35.06
CA PRO A 24 -12.00 26.94 34.99
C PRO A 24 -12.08 26.18 33.66
N PRO A 25 -11.00 26.14 32.87
CA PRO A 25 -10.97 25.26 31.71
C PRO A 25 -11.33 23.87 32.19
N ASN A 26 -12.27 23.20 31.52
CA ASN A 26 -12.62 21.82 31.81
C ASN A 26 -11.33 20.99 31.69
N ALA A 27 -10.66 20.79 32.81
CA ALA A 27 -9.46 19.99 32.88
C ALA A 27 -9.88 18.51 32.86
N PHE A 28 -9.42 17.78 31.85
CA PHE A 28 -9.62 16.33 31.78
C PHE A 28 -9.07 15.67 33.04
N THR A 29 -9.81 14.73 33.58
CA THR A 29 -9.34 13.94 34.71
C THR A 29 -8.31 12.92 34.23
N LEU A 30 -7.31 12.60 35.05
CA LEU A 30 -6.32 11.55 34.77
C LEU A 30 -7.01 10.22 34.50
N VAL A 31 -8.08 9.91 35.18
CA VAL A 31 -8.87 8.69 35.02
C VAL A 31 -9.54 8.63 33.64
N GLU A 32 -10.10 9.72 33.15
CA GLU A 32 -10.69 9.78 31.80
C GLU A 32 -9.65 9.46 30.74
N LEU A 33 -8.43 9.99 30.87
CA LEU A 33 -7.36 9.68 29.94
C LEU A 33 -6.93 8.21 30.04
N MET A 34 -6.80 7.67 31.27
CA MET A 34 -6.43 6.26 31.45
C MET A 34 -7.43 5.29 30.85
N VAL A 35 -8.73 5.53 31.01
CA VAL A 35 -9.78 4.67 30.44
C VAL A 35 -9.73 4.71 28.92
N VAL A 36 -9.57 5.88 28.32
CA VAL A 36 -9.49 6.01 26.85
C VAL A 36 -8.29 5.25 26.28
N VAL A 37 -7.10 5.41 26.87
CA VAL A 37 -5.91 4.70 26.36
C VAL A 37 -6.02 3.18 26.55
N ALA A 38 -6.67 2.73 27.62
CA ALA A 38 -6.92 1.31 27.85
C ALA A 38 -7.86 0.73 26.77
N ILE A 39 -8.96 1.42 26.44
CA ILE A 39 -9.89 0.98 25.41
C ILE A 39 -9.21 0.99 24.03
N VAL A 40 -8.49 2.05 23.68
CA VAL A 40 -7.77 2.15 22.41
C VAL A 40 -6.72 1.03 22.31
N GLY A 41 -6.01 0.71 23.41
CA GLY A 41 -5.05 -0.38 23.45
C GLY A 41 -5.68 -1.75 23.12
N ILE A 42 -6.84 -2.05 23.71
CA ILE A 42 -7.57 -3.30 23.43
C ILE A 42 -8.04 -3.36 21.97
N LEU A 43 -8.64 -2.28 21.47
CA LEU A 43 -9.12 -2.22 20.10
C LEU A 43 -7.97 -2.35 19.09
N SER A 44 -6.85 -1.70 19.34
CA SER A 44 -5.67 -1.76 18.47
C SER A 44 -5.07 -3.17 18.40
N ALA A 45 -5.06 -3.91 19.51
CA ALA A 45 -4.55 -5.28 19.55
C ALA A 45 -5.31 -6.25 18.62
N ILE A 46 -6.60 -6.01 18.38
CA ILE A 46 -7.44 -6.83 17.51
C ILE A 46 -7.40 -6.31 16.07
N ALA A 47 -7.37 -5.00 15.89
CA ALA A 47 -7.48 -4.38 14.56
C ALA A 47 -6.19 -4.45 13.75
N LEU A 48 -5.02 -4.35 14.40
CA LEU A 48 -3.73 -4.27 13.72
C LEU A 48 -3.40 -5.51 12.87
N PRO A 49 -3.49 -6.76 13.35
CA PRO A 49 -3.16 -7.93 12.53
C PRO A 49 -4.09 -8.07 11.31
N ASN A 50 -5.37 -7.74 11.45
CA ASN A 50 -6.30 -7.78 10.33
C ASN A 50 -6.00 -6.70 9.27
N PHE A 51 -5.58 -5.53 9.71
CA PHE A 51 -5.20 -4.44 8.83
C PHE A 51 -3.94 -4.79 8.01
N LEU A 52 -2.92 -5.37 8.62
CA LEU A 52 -1.70 -5.81 7.92
C LEU A 52 -2.03 -6.84 6.84
N THR A 53 -2.84 -7.85 7.16
CA THR A 53 -3.26 -8.85 6.18
C THR A 53 -4.05 -8.23 5.01
N ALA A 54 -4.88 -7.22 5.28
CA ALA A 54 -5.64 -6.52 4.24
C ALA A 54 -4.71 -5.70 3.32
N THR A 55 -3.67 -5.06 3.87
CA THR A 55 -2.67 -4.33 3.08
C THR A 55 -1.87 -5.26 2.18
N ASP A 56 -1.45 -6.43 2.66
CA ASP A 56 -0.71 -7.40 1.86
C ASP A 56 -1.55 -7.92 0.69
N LYS A 57 -2.85 -8.17 0.92
CA LYS A 57 -3.79 -8.55 -0.15
C LYS A 57 -3.98 -7.44 -1.19
N ALA A 58 -4.02 -6.19 -0.75
CA ALA A 58 -4.13 -5.05 -1.66
C ALA A 58 -2.90 -4.93 -2.57
N LYS A 59 -1.70 -5.06 -2.01
CA LYS A 59 -0.44 -5.07 -2.76
C LYS A 59 -0.36 -6.25 -3.73
N ALA A 60 -0.78 -7.44 -3.32
CA ALA A 60 -0.87 -8.60 -4.21
C ALA A 60 -1.84 -8.38 -5.38
N THR A 61 -2.93 -7.65 -5.16
CA THR A 61 -3.87 -7.30 -6.24
C THR A 61 -3.24 -6.32 -7.23
N GLU A 62 -2.43 -5.39 -6.76
CA GLU A 62 -1.65 -4.48 -7.61
C GLU A 62 -0.66 -5.28 -8.47
N ALA A 63 0.11 -6.19 -7.86
CA ALA A 63 1.03 -7.07 -8.59
C ALA A 63 0.31 -7.89 -9.68
N LYS A 64 -0.86 -8.45 -9.39
CA LYS A 64 -1.68 -9.15 -10.39
C LYS A 64 -2.07 -8.25 -11.56
N SER A 65 -2.47 -7.02 -11.27
CA SER A 65 -2.84 -6.07 -12.31
C SER A 65 -1.64 -5.74 -13.21
N ASN A 66 -0.46 -5.58 -12.63
CA ASN A 66 0.78 -5.30 -13.35
C ASN A 66 1.17 -6.50 -14.23
N ILE A 67 1.17 -7.73 -13.68
CA ILE A 67 1.41 -8.95 -14.46
C ILE A 67 0.42 -9.06 -15.61
N ALA A 68 -0.89 -8.90 -15.34
CA ALA A 68 -1.93 -9.00 -16.37
C ALA A 68 -1.73 -7.99 -17.51
N ALA A 69 -1.37 -6.77 -17.17
CA ALA A 69 -1.11 -5.72 -18.16
C ALA A 69 0.10 -6.07 -19.03
N THR A 70 1.19 -6.53 -18.41
CA THR A 70 2.43 -6.91 -19.11
C THR A 70 2.22 -8.11 -20.03
N LEU A 71 1.56 -9.17 -19.55
CA LEU A 71 1.29 -10.36 -20.36
C LEU A 71 0.42 -10.03 -21.59
N LYS A 72 -0.60 -9.21 -21.42
CA LYS A 72 -1.46 -8.76 -22.54
C LYS A 72 -0.69 -7.89 -23.54
N GLN A 73 0.16 -7.01 -23.04
CA GLN A 73 0.98 -6.18 -23.91
C GLN A 73 2.02 -7.00 -24.68
N ALA A 74 2.68 -7.96 -24.02
CA ALA A 74 3.59 -8.89 -24.66
C ALA A 74 2.90 -9.69 -25.79
N HIS A 75 1.70 -10.19 -25.52
CA HIS A 75 0.91 -10.88 -26.55
C HIS A 75 0.52 -9.96 -27.72
N ALA A 76 0.14 -8.71 -27.46
CA ALA A 76 -0.15 -7.73 -28.50
C ALA A 76 1.07 -7.43 -29.38
N LEU A 77 2.24 -7.27 -28.77
CA LEU A 77 3.50 -7.06 -29.50
C LEU A 77 3.93 -8.30 -30.30
N PHE A 78 3.66 -9.50 -29.78
CA PHE A 78 3.88 -10.74 -30.54
C PHE A 78 3.01 -10.79 -31.79
N LEU A 79 1.76 -10.42 -31.70
CA LEU A 79 0.85 -10.36 -32.85
C LEU A 79 1.27 -9.31 -33.88
N GLU A 80 1.87 -8.22 -33.44
CA GLU A 80 2.35 -7.14 -34.32
C GLU A 80 3.67 -7.47 -35.00
N ASN A 81 4.62 -8.05 -34.26
CA ASN A 81 6.00 -8.24 -34.70
C ASN A 81 6.32 -9.70 -35.10
N GLY A 82 5.47 -10.66 -34.75
CA GLY A 82 5.68 -12.08 -35.00
C GLY A 82 6.83 -12.72 -34.21
N ALA A 83 7.32 -12.05 -33.17
CA ALA A 83 8.44 -12.51 -32.34
C ALA A 83 8.05 -12.58 -30.87
N ALA A 84 8.23 -13.76 -30.27
CA ALA A 84 8.10 -13.92 -28.83
C ALA A 84 9.25 -13.22 -28.08
N PRO A 85 9.04 -12.86 -26.80
CA PRO A 85 10.09 -12.35 -25.95
C PRO A 85 11.32 -13.29 -26.01
N GLN A 86 12.47 -12.73 -26.28
CA GLN A 86 13.72 -13.50 -26.17
C GLN A 86 14.05 -13.58 -24.68
N ASN A 87 14.36 -14.77 -24.23
CA ASN A 87 14.80 -15.05 -22.85
C ASN A 87 16.08 -14.25 -22.54
N THR A 88 15.92 -13.04 -22.09
CA THR A 88 16.99 -12.23 -21.54
C THR A 88 16.67 -12.02 -20.08
N ASN A 89 17.50 -12.56 -19.21
CA ASN A 89 17.47 -12.37 -17.75
C ASN A 89 17.59 -10.88 -17.32
N THR A 90 17.01 -10.00 -18.08
CA THR A 90 16.98 -8.57 -17.84
C THR A 90 15.65 -8.20 -17.21
N THR A 91 15.74 -7.51 -16.11
CA THR A 91 14.62 -6.79 -15.47
C THR A 91 13.67 -6.28 -16.56
N MET A 92 12.40 -6.62 -16.46
CA MET A 92 11.29 -6.42 -17.43
C MET A 92 11.06 -4.97 -17.90
N ASN A 93 12.12 -4.18 -17.97
CA ASN A 93 12.03 -2.74 -17.98
C ASN A 93 12.06 -2.07 -19.34
N GLU A 94 12.53 -2.72 -20.38
CA GLU A 94 12.82 -1.98 -21.63
C GLU A 94 12.27 -2.60 -22.91
N SER A 95 12.01 -3.92 -22.95
CA SER A 95 11.64 -4.57 -24.22
C SER A 95 10.14 -4.60 -24.52
N TYR A 96 9.27 -4.50 -23.53
CA TYR A 96 7.83 -4.65 -23.70
C TYR A 96 6.99 -3.43 -23.30
N GLY A 97 7.62 -2.27 -23.08
CA GLY A 97 6.93 -0.98 -23.00
C GLY A 97 6.05 -0.76 -21.75
N THR A 98 6.00 -1.71 -20.83
CA THR A 98 5.40 -1.48 -19.52
C THR A 98 6.51 -1.43 -18.49
N PRO A 99 6.83 -0.24 -17.98
CA PRO A 99 7.66 -0.18 -16.81
C PRO A 99 6.82 -0.70 -15.63
N ILE A 100 7.08 -1.92 -15.16
CA ILE A 100 6.78 -2.27 -13.78
C ILE A 100 7.81 -1.56 -12.87
N ASN A 101 8.42 -0.52 -13.42
CA ASN A 101 9.32 0.38 -12.73
C ASN A 101 8.55 1.23 -11.75
N GLY A 102 8.92 1.11 -10.48
CA GLY A 102 8.38 1.90 -9.39
C GLY A 102 7.44 1.13 -8.47
N ASP A 103 7.19 -0.16 -8.72
CA ASP A 103 6.62 -1.01 -7.69
C ASP A 103 7.70 -1.25 -6.63
N THR A 104 7.47 -0.68 -5.45
CA THR A 104 8.38 -0.85 -4.30
C THR A 104 8.07 -2.10 -3.50
N ASN A 105 6.99 -2.81 -3.83
CA ASN A 105 6.49 -3.95 -3.08
C ASN A 105 6.94 -5.28 -3.69
N PHE A 106 7.10 -5.33 -5.03
CA PHE A 106 7.48 -6.54 -5.76
C PHE A 106 8.60 -6.29 -6.76
N ASP A 107 9.48 -7.27 -6.87
CA ASP A 107 10.48 -7.38 -7.92
C ASP A 107 9.97 -8.36 -8.96
N TYR A 108 9.94 -7.94 -10.24
CA TYR A 108 9.40 -8.75 -11.32
C TYR A 108 10.54 -9.35 -12.13
N THR A 109 10.47 -10.66 -12.32
CA THR A 109 11.46 -11.42 -13.11
C THR A 109 10.76 -12.19 -14.22
N GLU A 110 11.41 -12.29 -15.37
CA GLU A 110 11.03 -13.20 -16.44
C GLU A 110 11.61 -14.57 -16.12
N ASP A 111 10.74 -15.57 -15.90
CA ASP A 111 11.23 -16.86 -15.48
C ASP A 111 11.66 -17.74 -16.66
N ASN A 112 10.82 -17.89 -17.66
CA ASN A 112 11.14 -18.73 -18.81
C ASN A 112 10.21 -18.47 -20.00
N PHE A 113 10.78 -18.43 -21.17
CA PHE A 113 10.05 -18.63 -22.41
C PHE A 113 10.17 -20.08 -22.86
N ASP A 114 9.08 -20.84 -22.78
CA ASP A 114 9.00 -22.16 -23.37
C ASP A 114 8.74 -22.06 -24.88
N SER A 115 9.81 -22.19 -25.65
CA SER A 115 9.76 -22.10 -27.11
C SER A 115 9.03 -23.30 -27.77
N THR A 116 8.78 -24.36 -27.05
CA THR A 116 8.06 -25.54 -27.57
C THR A 116 6.55 -25.29 -27.57
N ASN A 117 6.05 -24.65 -26.52
CA ASN A 117 4.63 -24.38 -26.33
C ASN A 117 4.27 -22.90 -26.52
N ASN A 118 5.23 -22.04 -26.87
CA ASN A 118 5.07 -20.59 -26.98
C ASN A 118 4.46 -19.95 -25.71
N ILE A 119 4.87 -20.43 -24.53
CA ILE A 119 4.41 -19.94 -23.23
C ILE A 119 5.48 -19.07 -22.58
N TRP A 120 5.08 -17.90 -22.12
CA TRP A 120 5.94 -17.00 -21.38
C TRP A 120 5.41 -16.82 -19.96
N THR A 121 6.32 -16.89 -18.97
CA THR A 121 5.98 -16.78 -17.54
C THR A 121 6.70 -15.61 -16.89
N ILE A 122 6.01 -14.93 -16.02
CA ILE A 122 6.51 -13.83 -15.19
C ILE A 122 6.28 -14.19 -13.74
N THR A 123 7.29 -13.97 -12.90
CA THR A 123 7.17 -14.08 -11.45
C THR A 123 7.37 -12.73 -10.79
N ALA A 124 6.44 -12.35 -9.92
CA ALA A 124 6.57 -11.23 -9.01
C ALA A 124 6.97 -11.74 -7.63
N THR A 125 8.15 -11.37 -7.16
CA THR A 125 8.68 -11.74 -5.85
C THR A 125 8.57 -10.56 -4.90
N GLY A 126 7.97 -10.76 -3.73
CA GLY A 126 7.81 -9.73 -2.71
C GLY A 126 9.14 -9.22 -2.19
N ASN A 127 9.30 -7.90 -2.16
CA ASN A 127 10.55 -7.23 -1.80
C ASN A 127 10.89 -7.45 -0.32
N SER A 128 12.18 -7.60 -0.02
CA SER A 128 12.72 -7.84 1.32
C SER A 128 12.46 -6.71 2.32
N ASN A 129 12.15 -5.52 1.84
CA ASN A 129 11.81 -4.37 2.68
C ASN A 129 10.41 -4.46 3.29
N ASP A 130 9.55 -5.33 2.75
CA ASP A 130 8.20 -5.56 3.26
C ASP A 130 8.11 -6.94 3.94
N SER A 131 8.07 -6.95 5.27
CA SER A 131 8.05 -8.18 6.05
C SER A 131 6.82 -9.06 5.79
N GLY A 132 5.73 -8.49 5.31
CA GLY A 132 4.49 -9.20 4.97
C GLY A 132 4.55 -9.90 3.62
N LEU A 133 5.40 -9.41 2.71
CA LEU A 133 5.53 -9.89 1.33
C LEU A 133 6.86 -10.57 1.06
N ASN A 134 7.85 -10.40 1.92
CA ASN A 134 9.22 -10.88 1.71
C ASN A 134 9.28 -12.35 1.27
N GLY A 135 9.81 -12.57 0.07
CA GLY A 135 9.99 -13.89 -0.52
C GLY A 135 8.70 -14.59 -0.95
N LYS A 136 7.54 -13.91 -0.91
CA LYS A 136 6.29 -14.43 -1.45
C LYS A 136 6.23 -14.21 -2.95
N GLU A 137 5.77 -15.21 -3.67
CA GLU A 137 5.76 -15.20 -5.12
C GLU A 137 4.34 -15.21 -5.69
N LEU A 138 4.20 -14.63 -6.87
CA LEU A 138 2.99 -14.61 -7.66
C LEU A 138 3.35 -14.77 -9.14
N ASP A 139 2.90 -15.87 -9.72
CA ASP A 139 3.20 -16.19 -11.11
C ASP A 139 2.05 -15.80 -12.04
N GLY A 140 2.40 -15.47 -13.26
CA GLY A 140 1.48 -15.30 -14.36
C GLY A 140 2.10 -15.79 -15.67
N CYS A 141 1.29 -16.33 -16.56
CA CYS A 141 1.75 -16.78 -17.87
C CYS A 141 0.83 -16.32 -19.01
N VAL A 142 1.37 -16.33 -20.22
CA VAL A 142 0.63 -16.16 -21.47
C VAL A 142 1.10 -17.18 -22.49
N ASN A 143 0.14 -17.76 -23.21
CA ASN A 143 0.40 -18.54 -24.40
C ASN A 143 0.25 -17.65 -25.62
N PHE A 144 1.31 -17.52 -26.42
CA PHE A 144 1.29 -16.62 -27.58
C PHE A 144 0.48 -17.15 -28.75
N ASP A 145 0.29 -18.46 -28.87
CA ASP A 145 -0.50 -19.04 -29.96
C ASP A 145 -2.01 -18.91 -29.73
N THR A 146 -2.42 -19.06 -28.47
CA THR A 146 -3.84 -19.07 -28.10
C THR A 146 -4.33 -17.77 -27.50
N GLY A 147 -3.41 -16.94 -26.98
CA GLY A 147 -3.72 -15.72 -26.23
C GLY A 147 -4.24 -15.99 -24.81
N VAL A 148 -4.19 -17.24 -24.32
CA VAL A 148 -4.61 -17.59 -22.98
C VAL A 148 -3.65 -16.95 -21.97
N VAL A 149 -4.20 -16.25 -20.99
CA VAL A 149 -3.49 -15.67 -19.86
C VAL A 149 -4.03 -16.27 -18.57
N ASP A 150 -3.13 -16.78 -17.74
CA ASP A 150 -3.46 -17.24 -16.39
C ASP A 150 -2.55 -16.60 -15.35
N ILE A 151 -3.11 -16.27 -14.19
CA ILE A 151 -2.37 -15.63 -13.08
C ILE A 151 -2.82 -16.28 -11.78
N GLN A 152 -1.87 -16.61 -10.92
CA GLN A 152 -2.17 -17.17 -9.61
C GLN A 152 -3.18 -16.32 -8.85
N SER A 153 -4.11 -16.98 -8.19
CA SER A 153 -5.17 -16.31 -7.43
C SER A 153 -4.68 -15.72 -6.10
N GLN A 154 -3.59 -16.25 -5.54
CA GLN A 154 -3.03 -15.87 -4.24
C GLN A 154 -1.51 -15.94 -4.27
N LEU A 155 -0.87 -15.14 -3.39
CA LEU A 155 0.56 -15.24 -3.13
C LEU A 155 0.91 -16.63 -2.59
N ASP A 156 2.07 -17.14 -2.98
CA ASP A 156 2.59 -18.46 -2.60
C ASP A 156 1.59 -19.61 -2.86
N SER A 157 0.75 -19.46 -3.87
CA SER A 157 -0.15 -20.52 -4.24
C SER A 157 0.63 -21.72 -4.74
N SER A 158 0.36 -22.90 -4.20
CA SER A 158 0.91 -24.15 -4.73
C SER A 158 0.28 -24.54 -6.07
N THR A 159 -0.71 -23.80 -6.53
CA THR A 159 -1.35 -24.02 -7.83
C THR A 159 -0.52 -23.31 -8.88
N ALA A 160 0.17 -24.08 -9.71
CA ALA A 160 0.89 -23.55 -10.85
C ALA A 160 -0.07 -22.88 -11.84
N VAL A 161 0.40 -21.81 -12.51
CA VAL A 161 -0.31 -21.20 -13.63
C VAL A 161 -0.41 -22.18 -14.79
N ASN A 162 -1.52 -22.14 -15.51
CA ASN A 162 -1.76 -23.02 -16.65
C ASN A 162 -2.20 -22.21 -17.87
N CYS A 163 -1.27 -22.07 -18.81
CA CYS A 163 -1.51 -21.43 -20.11
C CYS A 163 -1.47 -22.42 -21.29
N SER A 164 -1.51 -23.72 -21.00
CA SER A 164 -1.53 -24.77 -22.06
C SER A 164 -2.90 -24.96 -22.69
#